data_96b465b72daa9c1b6dadff5a6d9e2421
#
_entry.id   96b465b72daa9c1b6dadff5a6d9e2421
#
_cell.length_a   1.000
_cell.length_b   1.000
_cell.length_c   1.000
_cell.angle_alpha   90.00
_cell.angle_beta   90.00
_cell.angle_gamma   90.00
#
_symmetry.space_group_name_H-M   'P 1'
#
loop_
_entity.id
_entity.type
_entity.pdbx_description
1 polymer ?
#
loop_
_entity_poly.entity_id
_entity_poly.type
_entity_poly.pdbx_seq_one_letter_code
_entity_poly.pdbx_strand_id
1 'polypeptide(L)'
;MASFGIFALSVAAIQGAVAAVTFTVPGKAHSGGFKYAPLDPAPVGISFEFFAFPSYFTNVTATTQCLSNWKDLTGIWPPIRIGGTTQDRALYDSSTSAYVVYSVSSPSDAPASLTFGSSFMTLAGSYDGSVVVGLNRGKNQIQNTIDAAKVAVSEVKNLLAIELGNEPEYYSGAGQPIASGSWSPAIDAASQNNWDILVGSAVKKAPIIQAGNSNDSPPTWGAAELIATENATVKQYVKTYAHHNYPGGSVSSLMSHKSISTNLHVFDADVAAALKENKPYIFGETNSVSGGGAATVSPTFGAGLWTLDYVVRASYSNISRTYFHHGTVGNCQYCFWGRYSMGAPYYGAYAATDFLAKASYLTALDDGSSNYATYVSFDSDGAPLKALLYNSDYFSGSGTRSSQSFVLQGLTGSSLKAKRLTTASAQSRVDQGATVTYGGQSFTDGNCNVSGTETYETLAVSNGQITVTINASEALVVLLQ
;
A
#
# COMPACT_ATOMS: atom_id res chain seq x y z
N MET A 1 74.21 21.90 6.05
CA MET A 1 72.77 22.17 6.00
C MET A 1 72.23 21.36 4.83
N ALA A 2 71.60 20.23 5.12
CA ALA A 2 71.00 19.36 4.07
C ALA A 2 69.49 19.58 4.11
N SER A 3 68.92 20.07 2.99
CA SER A 3 67.50 20.33 2.83
C SER A 3 66.77 19.06 2.42
N PHE A 4 65.88 18.55 3.24
CA PHE A 4 64.99 17.44 2.92
C PHE A 4 63.73 17.99 2.23
N GLY A 5 63.60 17.67 0.93
CA GLY A 5 62.37 17.95 0.21
C GLY A 5 61.33 16.86 0.50
N ILE A 6 60.17 17.24 1.05
CA ILE A 6 59.00 16.37 1.25
C ILE A 6 58.23 16.32 -0.07
N PHE A 7 58.26 15.18 -0.74
CA PHE A 7 57.34 14.89 -1.85
C PHE A 7 55.98 14.46 -1.28
N ALA A 8 54.97 15.29 -1.46
CA ALA A 8 53.58 14.90 -1.17
C ALA A 8 53.06 14.06 -2.36
N LEU A 9 52.84 12.78 -2.16
CA LEU A 9 52.10 11.94 -3.10
C LEU A 9 50.62 12.24 -2.97
N SER A 10 50.06 12.91 -3.95
CA SER A 10 48.58 13.02 -4.08
C SER A 10 48.06 11.70 -4.64
N VAL A 11 47.42 10.88 -3.80
CA VAL A 11 46.63 9.72 -4.23
C VAL A 11 45.32 10.25 -4.79
N ALA A 12 45.23 10.35 -6.12
CA ALA A 12 43.95 10.54 -6.78
C ALA A 12 43.11 9.25 -6.62
N ALA A 13 42.08 9.28 -5.79
CA ALA A 13 41.12 8.19 -5.74
C ALA A 13 40.40 8.12 -7.10
N ILE A 14 40.71 7.12 -7.91
CA ILE A 14 39.94 6.78 -9.10
C ILE A 14 38.62 6.21 -8.57
N GLN A 15 37.57 7.04 -8.51
CA GLN A 15 36.20 6.54 -8.38
C GLN A 15 35.92 5.76 -9.66
N GLY A 16 35.91 4.44 -9.59
CA GLY A 16 35.45 3.60 -10.69
C GLY A 16 34.03 4.04 -11.08
N ALA A 17 33.85 4.47 -12.34
CA ALA A 17 32.52 4.77 -12.87
C ALA A 17 31.66 3.51 -12.75
N VAL A 18 30.59 3.56 -11.96
CA VAL A 18 29.60 2.48 -11.90
C VAL A 18 28.97 2.40 -13.29
N ALA A 19 28.93 1.19 -13.88
CA ALA A 19 28.34 0.98 -15.21
C ALA A 19 26.87 1.41 -15.20
N ALA A 20 26.45 2.10 -16.26
CA ALA A 20 25.04 2.50 -16.39
C ALA A 20 24.15 1.26 -16.55
N VAL A 21 22.97 1.26 -15.92
CA VAL A 21 21.93 0.29 -16.19
C VAL A 21 21.07 0.77 -17.36
N THR A 22 20.84 -0.13 -18.34
CA THR A 22 20.16 0.24 -19.60
C THR A 22 18.89 -0.59 -19.77
N PHE A 23 17.80 0.12 -20.09
CA PHE A 23 16.49 -0.47 -20.31
C PHE A 23 15.88 0.07 -21.60
N THR A 24 15.17 -0.77 -22.34
CA THR A 24 14.45 -0.37 -23.55
C THR A 24 12.96 -0.29 -23.25
N VAL A 25 12.39 0.89 -23.41
CA VAL A 25 10.95 1.16 -23.25
C VAL A 25 10.21 0.47 -24.40
N PRO A 26 9.26 -0.45 -24.14
CA PRO A 26 8.43 -1.02 -25.20
C PRO A 26 7.56 0.05 -25.83
N GLY A 27 7.54 0.13 -27.17
CA GLY A 27 6.72 1.11 -27.88
C GLY A 27 5.21 0.90 -27.76
N LYS A 28 4.80 -0.30 -27.29
CA LYS A 28 3.39 -0.63 -27.04
C LYS A 28 3.30 -1.72 -25.97
N ALA A 29 2.22 -1.70 -25.16
CA ALA A 29 1.88 -2.80 -24.25
C ALA A 29 1.71 -4.11 -25.03
N HIS A 30 2.00 -5.21 -24.38
CA HIS A 30 1.98 -6.58 -24.93
C HIS A 30 2.98 -6.82 -26.09
N SER A 31 4.04 -6.01 -26.16
CA SER A 31 5.14 -6.16 -27.12
C SER A 31 6.46 -6.45 -26.40
N GLY A 32 7.49 -6.85 -27.13
CA GLY A 32 8.85 -6.99 -26.62
C GLY A 32 9.11 -8.19 -25.70
N GLY A 33 8.15 -9.12 -25.56
CA GLY A 33 8.32 -10.34 -24.75
C GLY A 33 8.22 -10.11 -23.23
N PHE A 34 7.83 -8.92 -22.77
CA PHE A 34 7.63 -8.61 -21.35
C PHE A 34 6.28 -9.15 -20.83
N LYS A 35 6.22 -9.43 -19.52
CA LYS A 35 4.97 -9.64 -18.80
C LYS A 35 4.29 -8.29 -18.59
N TYR A 36 2.98 -8.23 -18.82
CA TYR A 36 2.17 -7.04 -18.57
C TYR A 36 1.07 -7.40 -17.56
N ALA A 37 0.96 -6.60 -16.52
CA ALA A 37 -0.11 -6.72 -15.54
C ALA A 37 -1.22 -5.70 -15.84
N PRO A 38 -2.51 -6.11 -15.84
CA PRO A 38 -3.62 -5.17 -15.86
C PRO A 38 -3.67 -4.42 -14.54
N LEU A 39 -4.03 -3.15 -14.58
CA LEU A 39 -4.04 -2.27 -13.40
C LEU A 39 -5.46 -2.03 -12.91
N ASP A 40 -5.61 -2.05 -11.57
CA ASP A 40 -6.76 -1.40 -10.93
C ASP A 40 -6.62 0.11 -11.09
N PRO A 41 -7.70 0.84 -11.39
CA PRO A 41 -7.62 2.29 -11.59
C PRO A 41 -7.30 3.06 -10.30
N ALA A 42 -7.43 2.44 -9.11
CA ALA A 42 -7.08 3.01 -7.81
C ALA A 42 -6.39 1.95 -6.91
N PRO A 43 -5.12 1.58 -7.22
CA PRO A 43 -4.43 0.48 -6.55
C PRO A 43 -3.96 0.83 -5.13
N VAL A 44 -3.91 2.11 -4.78
CA VAL A 44 -3.54 2.57 -3.43
C VAL A 44 -4.80 2.86 -2.64
N GLY A 45 -4.95 2.19 -1.50
CA GLY A 45 -6.04 2.38 -0.55
C GLY A 45 -5.55 2.62 0.86
N ILE A 46 -6.48 2.99 1.75
CA ILE A 46 -6.23 3.12 3.19
C ILE A 46 -7.11 2.13 3.94
N SER A 47 -6.50 1.41 4.87
CA SER A 47 -7.19 0.61 5.89
C SER A 47 -7.24 1.42 7.18
N PHE A 48 -8.42 1.73 7.69
CA PHE A 48 -8.59 2.40 8.98
C PHE A 48 -8.96 1.36 10.06
N GLU A 49 -8.24 1.37 11.17
CA GLU A 49 -8.59 0.58 12.35
C GLU A 49 -10.04 0.87 12.76
N PHE A 50 -10.83 -0.19 12.99
CA PHE A 50 -12.30 -0.11 13.08
C PHE A 50 -12.77 0.94 14.09
N PHE A 51 -12.27 0.91 15.34
CA PHE A 51 -12.68 1.86 16.36
C PHE A 51 -12.22 3.29 16.06
N ALA A 52 -11.10 3.45 15.33
CA ALA A 52 -10.50 4.76 15.04
C ALA A 52 -11.08 5.42 13.79
N PHE A 53 -11.72 4.64 12.90
CA PHE A 53 -12.30 5.13 11.64
C PHE A 53 -13.15 6.40 11.83
N PRO A 54 -14.10 6.48 12.78
CA PRO A 54 -14.90 7.71 12.93
C PRO A 54 -14.03 8.94 13.25
N SER A 55 -13.00 8.79 14.09
CA SER A 55 -12.10 9.89 14.42
C SER A 55 -11.28 10.38 13.23
N TYR A 56 -10.86 9.50 12.32
CA TYR A 56 -10.18 9.93 11.11
C TYR A 56 -11.04 10.84 10.23
N PHE A 57 -12.34 10.59 10.15
CA PHE A 57 -13.24 11.38 9.32
C PHE A 57 -13.86 12.60 10.03
N THR A 58 -13.91 12.61 11.37
CA THR A 58 -14.53 13.69 12.14
C THR A 58 -13.54 14.61 12.86
N ASN A 59 -12.31 14.13 13.17
CA ASN A 59 -11.36 14.84 14.01
C ASN A 59 -9.95 14.97 13.40
N VAL A 60 -9.71 14.42 12.20
CA VAL A 60 -8.42 14.52 11.50
C VAL A 60 -8.64 15.24 10.17
N THR A 61 -8.42 16.55 10.16
CA THR A 61 -8.68 17.41 9.01
C THR A 61 -7.94 16.98 7.74
N ALA A 62 -6.73 16.43 7.89
CA ALA A 62 -5.92 15.96 6.78
C ALA A 62 -6.58 14.79 5.98
N THR A 63 -7.46 13.99 6.59
CA THR A 63 -7.95 12.75 5.98
C THR A 63 -8.61 13.00 4.62
N THR A 64 -9.61 13.85 4.57
CA THR A 64 -10.34 14.13 3.31
C THR A 64 -9.44 14.76 2.27
N GLN A 65 -8.55 15.68 2.67
CA GLN A 65 -7.65 16.35 1.73
C GLN A 65 -6.58 15.40 1.17
N CYS A 66 -5.98 14.54 2.01
CA CYS A 66 -5.00 13.56 1.54
C CYS A 66 -5.63 12.58 0.52
N LEU A 67 -6.85 12.10 0.80
CA LEU A 67 -7.58 11.24 -0.13
C LEU A 67 -7.98 12.01 -1.41
N SER A 68 -8.36 13.29 -1.30
CA SER A 68 -8.68 14.15 -2.45
C SER A 68 -7.47 14.39 -3.35
N ASN A 69 -6.27 14.58 -2.79
CA ASN A 69 -5.05 14.74 -3.57
C ASN A 69 -4.79 13.53 -4.49
N TRP A 70 -5.06 12.29 -4.03
CA TRP A 70 -4.95 11.10 -4.87
C TRP A 70 -6.07 11.02 -5.91
N LYS A 71 -7.30 11.38 -5.52
CA LYS A 71 -8.43 11.46 -6.45
C LYS A 71 -8.15 12.48 -7.57
N ASP A 72 -7.48 13.59 -7.27
CA ASP A 72 -7.15 14.62 -8.28
C ASP A 72 -6.12 14.11 -9.31
N LEU A 73 -5.22 13.17 -8.94
CA LEU A 73 -4.30 12.51 -9.87
C LEU A 73 -5.02 11.50 -10.79
N THR A 74 -5.95 10.73 -10.24
CA THR A 74 -6.56 9.58 -10.93
C THR A 74 -7.93 9.86 -11.52
N GLY A 75 -8.65 10.84 -10.98
CA GLY A 75 -10.07 11.07 -11.21
C GLY A 75 -10.99 10.17 -10.38
N ILE A 76 -10.45 9.27 -9.55
CA ILE A 76 -11.19 8.26 -8.78
C ILE A 76 -10.81 8.39 -7.30
N TRP A 77 -11.80 8.41 -6.42
CA TRP A 77 -11.54 8.35 -4.98
C TRP A 77 -10.83 7.04 -4.61
N PRO A 78 -9.74 7.09 -3.84
CA PRO A 78 -9.03 5.88 -3.41
C PRO A 78 -9.97 4.97 -2.61
N PRO A 79 -9.82 3.63 -2.70
CA PRO A 79 -10.62 2.72 -1.89
C PRO A 79 -10.21 2.80 -0.42
N ILE A 80 -11.17 2.62 0.49
CA ILE A 80 -10.90 2.46 1.92
C ILE A 80 -11.38 1.10 2.41
N ARG A 81 -10.67 0.57 3.39
CA ARG A 81 -11.11 -0.55 4.23
C ARG A 81 -11.27 -0.06 5.66
N ILE A 82 -12.36 -0.41 6.29
CA ILE A 82 -12.63 -0.18 7.71
C ILE A 82 -12.55 -1.52 8.40
N GLY A 83 -11.49 -1.78 9.16
CA GLY A 83 -11.22 -3.11 9.70
C GLY A 83 -10.12 -3.12 10.76
N GLY A 84 -9.30 -4.18 10.80
CA GLY A 84 -8.23 -4.34 11.76
C GLY A 84 -8.65 -5.13 13.01
N THR A 85 -7.74 -5.25 13.96
CA THR A 85 -7.91 -6.08 15.16
C THR A 85 -9.22 -5.78 15.93
N THR A 86 -9.67 -4.52 15.96
CA THR A 86 -10.83 -4.12 16.74
C THR A 86 -12.16 -4.43 16.05
N GLN A 87 -12.18 -4.80 14.76
CA GLN A 87 -13.42 -5.32 14.14
C GLN A 87 -13.92 -6.60 14.82
N ASP A 88 -13.01 -7.50 15.24
CA ASP A 88 -13.37 -8.73 15.97
C ASP A 88 -13.66 -8.50 17.46
N ARG A 89 -13.57 -7.25 17.92
CA ARG A 89 -13.98 -6.82 19.27
C ARG A 89 -15.28 -6.03 19.25
N ALA A 90 -15.76 -5.66 18.06
CA ALA A 90 -16.91 -4.79 17.84
C ALA A 90 -18.23 -5.59 17.75
N LEU A 91 -19.28 -5.13 18.42
CA LEU A 91 -20.63 -5.65 18.29
C LEU A 91 -21.57 -4.54 17.82
N TYR A 92 -22.41 -4.87 16.86
CA TYR A 92 -23.47 -3.97 16.42
C TYR A 92 -24.57 -3.86 17.46
N ASP A 93 -24.97 -2.62 17.77
CA ASP A 93 -26.08 -2.30 18.66
C ASP A 93 -26.99 -1.24 18.00
N SER A 94 -28.16 -1.68 17.56
CA SER A 94 -29.13 -0.81 16.88
C SER A 94 -29.71 0.29 17.79
N SER A 95 -29.54 0.18 19.09
CA SER A 95 -30.06 1.17 20.06
C SER A 95 -29.11 2.35 20.28
N THR A 96 -27.81 2.23 19.88
CA THR A 96 -26.87 3.32 20.04
C THR A 96 -26.89 4.29 18.83
N SER A 97 -26.92 5.59 19.13
CA SER A 97 -26.79 6.66 18.13
C SER A 97 -25.33 7.08 17.91
N ALA A 98 -24.40 6.65 18.77
CA ALA A 98 -22.99 6.95 18.63
C ALA A 98 -22.36 6.15 17.48
N TYR A 99 -21.32 6.69 16.87
CA TYR A 99 -20.53 5.94 15.91
C TYR A 99 -19.94 4.69 16.56
N VAL A 100 -19.22 4.88 17.66
CA VAL A 100 -18.61 3.81 18.47
C VAL A 100 -18.75 4.15 19.97
N VAL A 101 -18.87 3.13 20.81
CA VAL A 101 -18.87 3.24 22.28
C VAL A 101 -17.82 2.29 22.82
N TYR A 102 -16.84 2.80 23.53
CA TYR A 102 -15.76 2.01 24.14
C TYR A 102 -15.14 2.75 25.34
N SER A 103 -14.31 2.03 26.07
CA SER A 103 -13.48 2.59 27.15
C SER A 103 -12.05 2.12 26.98
N VAL A 104 -11.10 3.00 27.23
CA VAL A 104 -9.64 2.75 27.20
C VAL A 104 -8.98 3.45 28.38
N SER A 105 -7.84 2.91 28.84
CA SER A 105 -7.06 3.51 29.93
C SER A 105 -6.26 4.72 29.45
N SER A 106 -5.83 4.73 28.20
CA SER A 106 -5.12 5.83 27.56
C SER A 106 -5.72 6.09 26.16
N PRO A 107 -5.75 7.36 25.69
CA PRO A 107 -6.14 7.67 24.30
C PRO A 107 -5.30 6.99 23.22
N SER A 108 -4.11 6.50 23.56
CA SER A 108 -3.25 5.74 22.66
C SER A 108 -3.60 4.26 22.56
N ASP A 109 -4.50 3.75 23.40
CA ASP A 109 -4.85 2.34 23.47
C ASP A 109 -5.96 1.99 22.46
N ALA A 110 -5.91 0.77 21.94
CA ALA A 110 -7.03 0.17 21.25
C ALA A 110 -7.96 -0.52 22.24
N PRO A 111 -9.30 -0.37 22.12
CA PRO A 111 -10.24 -0.96 23.08
C PRO A 111 -10.24 -2.49 23.02
N ALA A 112 -10.41 -3.13 24.18
CA ALA A 112 -10.59 -4.59 24.29
C ALA A 112 -11.99 -5.05 23.85
N SER A 113 -12.97 -4.15 23.90
CA SER A 113 -14.34 -4.37 23.42
C SER A 113 -14.98 -3.05 23.05
N LEU A 114 -15.89 -3.06 22.08
CA LEU A 114 -16.64 -1.87 21.67
C LEU A 114 -17.99 -2.28 21.09
N THR A 115 -18.92 -1.32 21.08
CA THR A 115 -20.16 -1.40 20.29
C THR A 115 -20.19 -0.28 19.26
N PHE A 116 -20.95 -0.46 18.19
CA PHE A 116 -21.15 0.55 17.16
C PHE A 116 -22.61 0.58 16.70
N GLY A 117 -23.09 1.77 16.32
CA GLY A 117 -24.46 1.98 15.86
C GLY A 117 -24.59 2.11 14.34
N SER A 118 -25.82 2.31 13.86
CA SER A 118 -26.10 2.54 12.45
C SER A 118 -25.40 3.79 11.91
N SER A 119 -25.20 4.81 12.75
CA SER A 119 -24.46 6.03 12.39
C SER A 119 -23.04 5.78 11.92
N PHE A 120 -22.39 4.71 12.39
CA PHE A 120 -21.08 4.27 11.90
C PHE A 120 -21.14 3.93 10.41
N MET A 121 -22.15 3.17 9.99
CA MET A 121 -22.34 2.78 8.59
C MET A 121 -22.78 3.99 7.73
N THR A 122 -23.59 4.89 8.28
CA THR A 122 -23.96 6.15 7.60
C THR A 122 -22.72 7.02 7.36
N LEU A 123 -21.81 7.11 8.35
CA LEU A 123 -20.52 7.82 8.17
C LEU A 123 -19.66 7.15 7.07
N ALA A 124 -19.55 5.82 7.08
CA ALA A 124 -18.84 5.09 6.02
C ALA A 124 -19.49 5.33 4.64
N GLY A 125 -20.82 5.39 4.57
CA GLY A 125 -21.59 5.68 3.36
C GLY A 125 -21.49 7.13 2.87
N SER A 126 -20.97 8.05 3.67
CA SER A 126 -20.70 9.43 3.25
C SER A 126 -19.42 9.58 2.43
N TYR A 127 -18.56 8.56 2.40
CA TYR A 127 -17.35 8.56 1.59
C TYR A 127 -17.69 8.20 0.13
N ASP A 128 -17.18 9.00 -0.81
CA ASP A 128 -17.49 8.83 -2.24
C ASP A 128 -16.69 7.69 -2.92
N GLY A 129 -15.59 7.24 -2.34
CA GLY A 129 -14.80 6.10 -2.82
C GLY A 129 -15.40 4.76 -2.41
N SER A 130 -14.87 3.68 -2.97
CA SER A 130 -15.30 2.33 -2.59
C SER A 130 -14.85 1.96 -1.16
N VAL A 131 -15.75 1.27 -0.43
CA VAL A 131 -15.56 0.93 0.98
C VAL A 131 -15.62 -0.59 1.17
N VAL A 132 -14.61 -1.15 1.84
CA VAL A 132 -14.67 -2.48 2.45
C VAL A 132 -14.99 -2.30 3.92
N VAL A 133 -15.98 -3.03 4.42
CA VAL A 133 -16.38 -3.00 5.84
C VAL A 133 -16.06 -4.33 6.48
N GLY A 134 -15.13 -4.33 7.45
CA GLY A 134 -14.81 -5.46 8.30
C GLY A 134 -15.89 -5.66 9.37
N LEU A 135 -16.30 -6.90 9.55
CA LEU A 135 -17.29 -7.30 10.57
C LEU A 135 -16.75 -8.45 11.40
N ASN A 136 -17.23 -8.52 12.64
CA ASN A 136 -16.80 -9.49 13.62
C ASN A 136 -17.14 -10.93 13.21
N ARG A 137 -16.16 -11.81 13.17
CA ARG A 137 -16.32 -13.26 13.08
C ARG A 137 -15.77 -13.96 14.31
N GLY A 138 -14.70 -13.45 14.88
CA GLY A 138 -13.99 -14.05 15.99
C GLY A 138 -14.86 -14.34 17.23
N LYS A 139 -15.85 -13.49 17.54
CA LYS A 139 -16.78 -13.71 18.65
C LYS A 139 -17.88 -14.76 18.38
N ASN A 140 -17.95 -15.31 17.19
CA ASN A 140 -18.92 -16.34 16.81
C ASN A 140 -20.40 -15.93 17.04
N GLN A 141 -20.71 -14.66 16.87
CA GLN A 141 -22.07 -14.12 17.03
C GLN A 141 -22.69 -13.81 15.67
N ILE A 142 -22.93 -14.86 14.87
CA ILE A 142 -23.32 -14.76 13.45
C ILE A 142 -24.54 -13.85 13.23
N GLN A 143 -25.56 -13.89 14.10
CA GLN A 143 -26.75 -13.06 13.93
C GLN A 143 -26.43 -11.56 14.06
N ASN A 144 -25.57 -11.19 15.03
CA ASN A 144 -25.12 -9.81 15.20
C ASN A 144 -24.38 -9.31 13.95
N THR A 145 -23.51 -10.16 13.38
CA THR A 145 -22.77 -9.85 12.15
C THR A 145 -23.71 -9.75 10.95
N ILE A 146 -24.71 -10.61 10.83
CA ILE A 146 -25.74 -10.51 9.76
C ILE A 146 -26.52 -9.20 9.88
N ASP A 147 -26.90 -8.78 11.07
CA ASP A 147 -27.65 -7.54 11.27
C ASP A 147 -26.78 -6.33 10.92
N ALA A 148 -25.51 -6.31 11.33
CA ALA A 148 -24.52 -5.32 10.91
C ALA A 148 -24.32 -5.29 9.38
N ALA A 149 -24.23 -6.45 8.75
CA ALA A 149 -24.05 -6.58 7.30
C ALA A 149 -25.24 -6.02 6.51
N LYS A 150 -26.46 -6.24 6.99
CA LYS A 150 -27.67 -5.65 6.39
C LYS A 150 -27.64 -4.13 6.45
N VAL A 151 -27.22 -3.56 7.58
CA VAL A 151 -27.08 -2.11 7.73
C VAL A 151 -25.96 -1.57 6.83
N ALA A 152 -24.82 -2.26 6.74
CA ALA A 152 -23.77 -1.89 5.82
C ALA A 152 -24.24 -1.85 4.36
N VAL A 153 -25.01 -2.85 3.90
CA VAL A 153 -25.56 -2.88 2.54
C VAL A 153 -26.60 -1.78 2.32
N SER A 154 -27.35 -1.39 3.35
CA SER A 154 -28.35 -0.30 3.26
C SER A 154 -27.71 1.09 3.24
N GLU A 155 -26.73 1.32 4.12
CA GLU A 155 -26.20 2.67 4.40
C GLU A 155 -24.95 3.03 3.59
N VAL A 156 -24.11 2.05 3.24
CA VAL A 156 -22.84 2.29 2.54
C VAL A 156 -23.06 2.25 1.03
N LYS A 157 -23.26 3.41 0.42
CA LYS A 157 -23.58 3.54 -1.01
C LYS A 157 -22.59 2.84 -1.93
N ASN A 158 -21.29 3.01 -1.64
CA ASN A 158 -20.19 2.48 -2.44
C ASN A 158 -19.59 1.23 -1.78
N LEU A 159 -20.41 0.41 -1.11
CA LEU A 159 -19.95 -0.83 -0.48
C LEU A 159 -19.34 -1.77 -1.53
N LEU A 160 -18.02 -1.94 -1.45
CA LEU A 160 -17.27 -2.83 -2.31
C LEU A 160 -17.38 -4.27 -1.84
N ALA A 161 -17.11 -4.52 -0.55
CA ALA A 161 -17.17 -5.84 0.04
C ALA A 161 -17.38 -5.77 1.57
N ILE A 162 -17.82 -6.88 2.12
CA ILE A 162 -17.84 -7.16 3.57
C ILE A 162 -16.70 -8.13 3.84
N GLU A 163 -15.84 -7.80 4.80
CA GLU A 163 -14.76 -8.65 5.29
C GLU A 163 -15.22 -9.32 6.58
N LEU A 164 -15.07 -10.64 6.67
CA LEU A 164 -15.53 -11.43 7.83
C LEU A 164 -14.34 -11.89 8.69
N GLY A 165 -14.08 -11.13 9.75
CA GLY A 165 -12.97 -11.37 10.67
C GLY A 165 -11.65 -10.79 10.17
N ASN A 166 -10.68 -10.69 11.09
CA ASN A 166 -9.35 -10.14 10.89
C ASN A 166 -8.30 -11.12 11.44
N GLU A 167 -7.33 -11.51 10.62
CA GLU A 167 -6.18 -12.32 11.02
C GLU A 167 -6.58 -13.56 11.86
N PRO A 168 -7.30 -14.50 11.24
CA PRO A 168 -7.94 -15.61 11.99
C PRO A 168 -6.94 -16.53 12.68
N GLU A 169 -5.69 -16.56 12.28
CA GLU A 169 -4.62 -17.32 12.96
C GLU A 169 -4.39 -16.87 14.41
N TYR A 170 -4.84 -15.68 14.77
CA TYR A 170 -4.78 -15.18 16.15
C TYR A 170 -6.04 -15.50 16.97
N TYR A 171 -7.02 -16.22 16.44
CA TYR A 171 -8.27 -16.53 17.14
C TYR A 171 -8.13 -17.56 18.27
N SER A 172 -7.03 -18.27 18.38
CA SER A 172 -6.75 -19.19 19.50
C SER A 172 -6.59 -18.49 20.85
N GLY A 173 -6.66 -17.17 20.89
CA GLY A 173 -6.55 -16.37 22.11
C GLY A 173 -7.89 -16.14 22.82
N ALA A 174 -7.82 -15.57 24.02
CA ALA A 174 -8.98 -15.22 24.83
C ALA A 174 -9.93 -14.26 24.09
N GLY A 175 -11.23 -14.54 24.19
CA GLY A 175 -12.28 -13.69 23.61
C GLY A 175 -12.61 -13.97 22.15
N GLN A 176 -12.03 -15.02 21.54
CA GLN A 176 -12.31 -15.44 20.17
C GLN A 176 -12.89 -16.88 20.15
N PRO A 177 -14.16 -17.07 20.54
CA PRO A 177 -14.76 -18.41 20.74
C PRO A 177 -14.94 -19.21 19.44
N ILE A 178 -14.83 -18.58 18.27
CA ILE A 178 -14.93 -19.27 16.98
C ILE A 178 -13.81 -20.29 16.76
N ALA A 179 -12.68 -20.09 17.42
CA ALA A 179 -11.54 -20.99 17.43
C ALA A 179 -11.15 -21.34 18.87
N SER A 180 -12.12 -21.55 19.74
CA SER A 180 -11.87 -21.96 21.13
C SER A 180 -11.08 -23.26 21.16
N GLY A 181 -9.91 -23.24 21.81
CA GLY A 181 -8.96 -24.32 21.79
C GLY A 181 -7.83 -24.11 20.80
N SER A 182 -7.44 -25.13 20.06
CA SER A 182 -6.38 -25.03 19.04
C SER A 182 -6.95 -24.54 17.72
N TRP A 183 -6.52 -23.37 17.28
CA TRP A 183 -6.79 -22.91 15.93
C TRP A 183 -6.07 -23.80 14.90
N SER A 184 -6.68 -23.97 13.73
CA SER A 184 -6.04 -24.61 12.58
C SER A 184 -6.67 -24.10 11.28
N PRO A 185 -5.97 -24.18 10.13
CA PRO A 185 -6.52 -23.86 8.82
C PRO A 185 -7.86 -24.55 8.54
N ALA A 186 -8.00 -25.83 8.92
CA ALA A 186 -9.25 -26.58 8.70
C ALA A 186 -10.42 -26.04 9.53
N ILE A 187 -10.18 -25.61 10.76
CA ILE A 187 -11.21 -24.98 11.61
C ILE A 187 -11.61 -23.63 11.03
N ASP A 188 -10.63 -22.82 10.59
CA ASP A 188 -10.92 -21.53 9.98
C ASP A 188 -11.67 -21.69 8.66
N ALA A 189 -11.25 -22.61 7.78
CA ALA A 189 -11.94 -22.89 6.53
C ALA A 189 -13.42 -23.25 6.73
N ALA A 190 -13.70 -24.15 7.68
CA ALA A 190 -15.08 -24.54 7.98
C ALA A 190 -15.92 -23.37 8.46
N SER A 191 -15.34 -22.50 9.32
CA SER A 191 -15.98 -21.29 9.79
C SER A 191 -16.17 -20.28 8.68
N GLN A 192 -15.10 -19.90 7.94
CA GLN A 192 -15.13 -18.90 6.89
C GLN A 192 -16.16 -19.29 5.82
N ASN A 193 -16.08 -20.52 5.27
CA ASN A 193 -17.00 -20.98 4.23
C ASN A 193 -18.47 -20.95 4.68
N ASN A 194 -18.76 -21.33 5.92
CA ASN A 194 -20.12 -21.28 6.46
C ASN A 194 -20.60 -19.83 6.64
N TRP A 195 -19.75 -18.94 7.13
CA TRP A 195 -20.09 -17.53 7.34
C TRP A 195 -20.30 -16.78 6.02
N ASP A 196 -19.51 -17.06 5.00
CA ASP A 196 -19.64 -16.48 3.68
C ASP A 196 -21.02 -16.78 3.08
N ILE A 197 -21.50 -18.03 3.23
CA ILE A 197 -22.83 -18.41 2.79
C ILE A 197 -23.92 -17.72 3.62
N LEU A 198 -23.82 -17.75 4.94
CA LEU A 198 -24.85 -17.22 5.85
C LEU A 198 -24.99 -15.70 5.69
N VAL A 199 -23.89 -14.95 5.70
CA VAL A 199 -23.90 -13.50 5.54
C VAL A 199 -24.29 -13.14 4.11
N GLY A 200 -23.65 -13.72 3.10
CA GLY A 200 -23.91 -13.42 1.70
C GLY A 200 -25.36 -13.66 1.31
N SER A 201 -25.97 -14.78 1.75
CA SER A 201 -27.38 -15.07 1.51
C SER A 201 -28.33 -14.12 2.26
N ALA A 202 -27.98 -13.75 3.50
CA ALA A 202 -28.82 -12.88 4.32
C ALA A 202 -28.91 -11.44 3.78
N VAL A 203 -27.81 -10.92 3.19
CA VAL A 203 -27.80 -9.57 2.59
C VAL A 203 -28.33 -9.53 1.16
N LYS A 204 -28.62 -10.69 0.57
CA LYS A 204 -29.16 -10.83 -0.81
C LYS A 204 -28.34 -10.08 -1.87
N LYS A 205 -27.03 -10.04 -1.70
CA LYS A 205 -26.07 -9.40 -2.61
C LYS A 205 -24.90 -10.35 -2.84
N ALA A 206 -24.63 -10.73 -4.07
CA ALA A 206 -23.54 -11.62 -4.44
C ALA A 206 -22.92 -11.18 -5.78
N PRO A 207 -21.57 -11.22 -5.91
CA PRO A 207 -20.61 -11.45 -4.82
C PRO A 207 -20.43 -10.21 -3.92
N ILE A 208 -20.11 -10.42 -2.64
CA ILE A 208 -19.98 -9.31 -1.66
C ILE A 208 -18.86 -9.55 -0.63
N ILE A 209 -18.41 -10.78 -0.45
CA ILE A 209 -17.44 -11.13 0.61
C ILE A 209 -16.00 -10.90 0.15
N GLN A 210 -15.21 -10.26 1.01
CA GLN A 210 -13.75 -10.30 0.97
C GLN A 210 -13.30 -11.42 1.91
N ALA A 211 -12.73 -12.48 1.34
CA ALA A 211 -12.36 -13.71 2.05
C ALA A 211 -10.84 -13.79 2.31
N GLY A 212 -10.44 -14.52 3.34
CA GLY A 212 -9.05 -14.73 3.75
C GLY A 212 -8.67 -13.84 4.92
N ASN A 213 -7.80 -12.85 4.68
CA ASN A 213 -7.33 -11.86 5.69
C ASN A 213 -6.35 -12.39 6.73
N SER A 214 -5.63 -13.47 6.43
CA SER A 214 -4.49 -13.95 7.22
C SER A 214 -3.26 -13.03 7.09
N ASN A 215 -2.31 -13.14 8.01
CA ASN A 215 -1.17 -12.22 8.13
C ASN A 215 0.20 -12.93 8.13
N ASP A 216 0.27 -14.22 7.92
CA ASP A 216 1.54 -14.93 7.88
C ASP A 216 2.29 -14.69 6.56
N SER A 217 3.62 -14.57 6.64
CA SER A 217 4.47 -14.37 5.46
C SER A 217 5.77 -15.18 5.60
N PRO A 218 6.04 -16.14 4.69
CA PRO A 218 5.19 -16.57 3.57
C PRO A 218 3.86 -17.15 4.03
N PRO A 219 2.79 -17.10 3.19
CA PRO A 219 1.48 -17.63 3.55
C PRO A 219 1.56 -19.13 3.85
N THR A 220 1.04 -19.54 5.01
CA THR A 220 0.79 -20.94 5.36
C THR A 220 -0.71 -21.25 5.38
N TRP A 221 -1.51 -20.19 5.48
CA TRP A 221 -2.94 -20.17 5.32
C TRP A 221 -3.35 -18.95 4.50
N GLY A 222 -3.25 -19.05 3.19
CA GLY A 222 -3.54 -17.98 2.24
C GLY A 222 -4.75 -18.28 1.36
N ALA A 223 -4.89 -17.49 0.31
CA ALA A 223 -5.99 -17.64 -0.65
C ALA A 223 -5.94 -19.00 -1.38
N ALA A 224 -4.77 -19.52 -1.68
CA ALA A 224 -4.63 -20.81 -2.39
C ALA A 224 -5.22 -21.95 -1.59
N GLU A 225 -4.91 -22.02 -0.28
CA GLU A 225 -5.42 -23.03 0.63
C GLU A 225 -6.91 -22.85 0.90
N LEU A 226 -7.38 -21.61 1.12
CA LEU A 226 -8.80 -21.32 1.33
C LEU A 226 -9.65 -21.72 0.13
N ILE A 227 -9.29 -21.28 -1.08
CA ILE A 227 -9.97 -21.59 -2.34
C ILE A 227 -10.10 -23.10 -2.56
N ALA A 228 -9.09 -23.89 -2.16
CA ALA A 228 -9.12 -25.34 -2.28
C ALA A 228 -10.19 -26.00 -1.40
N THR A 229 -10.67 -25.33 -0.35
CA THR A 229 -11.75 -25.82 0.52
C THR A 229 -13.14 -25.37 0.08
N GLU A 230 -13.23 -24.36 -0.80
CA GLU A 230 -14.48 -23.73 -1.20
C GLU A 230 -15.19 -24.53 -2.28
N ASN A 231 -16.49 -24.75 -2.10
CA ASN A 231 -17.37 -25.25 -3.15
C ASN A 231 -18.02 -24.11 -3.95
N ALA A 232 -18.75 -24.45 -5.00
CA ALA A 232 -19.43 -23.47 -5.86
C ALA A 232 -20.41 -22.56 -5.09
N THR A 233 -21.02 -23.05 -4.02
CA THR A 233 -21.94 -22.28 -3.18
C THR A 233 -21.22 -21.19 -2.39
N VAL A 234 -20.01 -21.45 -1.89
CA VAL A 234 -19.17 -20.44 -1.23
C VAL A 234 -18.68 -19.42 -2.26
N LYS A 235 -18.05 -19.91 -3.33
CA LYS A 235 -17.40 -19.07 -4.38
C LYS A 235 -18.33 -18.03 -5.02
N GLN A 236 -19.64 -18.27 -5.07
CA GLN A 236 -20.59 -17.28 -5.59
C GLN A 236 -20.69 -16.02 -4.72
N TYR A 237 -20.41 -16.12 -3.41
CA TYR A 237 -20.45 -14.96 -2.50
C TYR A 237 -19.13 -14.23 -2.41
N VAL A 238 -18.01 -14.89 -2.68
CA VAL A 238 -16.67 -14.27 -2.63
C VAL A 238 -16.47 -13.32 -3.81
N LYS A 239 -16.06 -12.10 -3.49
CA LYS A 239 -15.77 -11.03 -4.45
C LYS A 239 -14.27 -10.83 -4.65
N THR A 240 -13.51 -10.85 -3.55
CA THR A 240 -12.05 -10.70 -3.53
C THR A 240 -11.44 -11.66 -2.53
N TYR A 241 -10.20 -12.06 -2.79
CA TYR A 241 -9.36 -12.72 -1.78
C TYR A 241 -8.34 -11.73 -1.27
N ALA A 242 -8.14 -11.72 0.05
CA ALA A 242 -7.26 -10.77 0.71
C ALA A 242 -6.25 -11.46 1.62
N HIS A 243 -5.11 -10.82 1.77
CA HIS A 243 -4.09 -11.17 2.76
C HIS A 243 -3.56 -9.89 3.41
N HIS A 244 -2.93 -10.00 4.58
CA HIS A 244 -2.22 -8.91 5.22
C HIS A 244 -0.70 -9.12 5.06
N ASN A 245 0.05 -8.04 4.89
CA ASN A 245 1.51 -8.14 4.73
C ASN A 245 2.24 -6.98 5.43
N TYR A 246 3.13 -7.34 6.35
CA TYR A 246 3.99 -6.43 7.09
C TYR A 246 5.43 -6.93 7.01
N PRO A 247 6.21 -6.54 5.98
CA PRO A 247 7.54 -7.10 5.74
C PRO A 247 8.55 -6.85 6.86
N GLY A 248 8.40 -5.78 7.63
CA GLY A 248 9.30 -5.46 8.73
C GLY A 248 10.72 -5.09 8.30
N GLY A 249 11.66 -5.21 9.22
CA GLY A 249 13.08 -5.01 8.96
C GLY A 249 13.61 -3.59 9.25
N SER A 250 14.85 -3.34 8.84
CA SER A 250 15.49 -2.03 8.91
C SER A 250 15.07 -1.13 7.73
N VAL A 251 15.31 0.17 7.82
CA VAL A 251 15.05 1.10 6.70
C VAL A 251 15.74 0.65 5.42
N SER A 252 17.00 0.20 5.50
CA SER A 252 17.77 -0.23 4.34
C SER A 252 17.24 -1.52 3.71
N SER A 253 16.78 -2.49 4.51
CA SER A 253 16.17 -3.72 3.98
C SER A 253 14.76 -3.47 3.46
N LEU A 254 13.99 -2.64 4.15
CA LEU A 254 12.62 -2.31 3.78
C LEU A 254 12.55 -1.64 2.40
N MET A 255 13.38 -0.62 2.16
CA MET A 255 13.37 0.14 0.91
C MET A 255 14.09 -0.57 -0.26
N SER A 256 14.81 -1.68 -0.02
CA SER A 256 15.54 -2.38 -1.07
C SER A 256 14.59 -3.01 -2.10
N HIS A 257 14.72 -2.64 -3.36
CA HIS A 257 13.93 -3.19 -4.47
C HIS A 257 13.99 -4.72 -4.52
N LYS A 258 15.19 -5.28 -4.34
CA LYS A 258 15.38 -6.73 -4.26
C LYS A 258 14.58 -7.36 -3.11
N SER A 259 14.61 -6.75 -1.94
CA SER A 259 13.85 -7.26 -0.78
C SER A 259 12.34 -7.17 -1.00
N ILE A 260 11.87 -6.07 -1.60
CA ILE A 260 10.45 -5.88 -1.97
C ILE A 260 10.02 -6.95 -2.97
N SER A 261 10.79 -7.16 -4.03
CA SER A 261 10.52 -8.20 -5.04
C SER A 261 10.45 -9.59 -4.42
N THR A 262 11.39 -9.93 -3.53
CA THR A 262 11.42 -11.22 -2.83
C THR A 262 10.22 -11.38 -1.89
N ASN A 263 9.88 -10.34 -1.13
CA ASN A 263 8.71 -10.37 -0.23
C ASN A 263 7.40 -10.58 -0.99
N LEU A 264 7.20 -9.90 -2.11
CA LEU A 264 5.97 -10.03 -2.87
C LEU A 264 5.85 -11.37 -3.62
N HIS A 265 6.98 -11.97 -4.00
CA HIS A 265 6.99 -13.26 -4.70
C HIS A 265 6.46 -14.42 -3.86
N VAL A 266 6.48 -14.34 -2.53
CA VAL A 266 5.94 -15.40 -1.67
C VAL A 266 4.41 -15.56 -1.79
N PHE A 267 3.70 -14.56 -2.37
CA PHE A 267 2.27 -14.57 -2.59
C PHE A 267 1.84 -15.05 -3.99
N ASP A 268 2.77 -15.45 -4.85
CA ASP A 268 2.47 -15.83 -6.25
C ASP A 268 1.46 -16.97 -6.35
N ALA A 269 1.49 -17.94 -5.42
CA ALA A 269 0.54 -19.05 -5.40
C ALA A 269 -0.90 -18.58 -5.11
N ASP A 270 -1.06 -17.68 -4.15
CA ASP A 270 -2.34 -17.06 -3.79
C ASP A 270 -2.91 -16.24 -4.93
N VAL A 271 -2.07 -15.39 -5.53
CA VAL A 271 -2.44 -14.59 -6.70
C VAL A 271 -2.92 -15.50 -7.85
N ALA A 272 -2.15 -16.54 -8.14
CA ALA A 272 -2.51 -17.47 -9.22
C ALA A 272 -3.84 -18.21 -8.94
N ALA A 273 -4.08 -18.61 -7.70
CA ALA A 273 -5.32 -19.26 -7.28
C ALA A 273 -6.53 -18.31 -7.42
N ALA A 274 -6.41 -17.06 -6.95
CA ALA A 274 -7.47 -16.06 -7.07
C ALA A 274 -7.79 -15.73 -8.55
N LEU A 275 -6.76 -15.54 -9.37
CA LEU A 275 -6.92 -15.24 -10.80
C LEU A 275 -7.59 -16.41 -11.55
N LYS A 276 -7.33 -17.65 -11.16
CA LYS A 276 -8.00 -18.84 -11.74
C LYS A 276 -9.51 -18.83 -11.46
N GLU A 277 -9.92 -18.26 -10.33
CA GLU A 277 -11.34 -18.05 -9.99
C GLU A 277 -11.92 -16.77 -10.62
N ASN A 278 -11.15 -16.04 -11.44
CA ASN A 278 -11.49 -14.72 -11.98
C ASN A 278 -11.81 -13.69 -10.86
N LYS A 279 -11.08 -13.74 -9.77
CA LYS A 279 -11.23 -12.85 -8.62
C LYS A 279 -9.96 -12.05 -8.39
N PRO A 280 -10.06 -10.77 -7.99
CA PRO A 280 -8.91 -10.00 -7.56
C PRO A 280 -8.28 -10.59 -6.29
N TYR A 281 -6.94 -10.55 -6.24
CA TYR A 281 -6.18 -10.72 -5.01
C TYR A 281 -5.66 -9.37 -4.55
N ILE A 282 -5.77 -9.07 -3.25
CA ILE A 282 -5.43 -7.78 -2.67
C ILE A 282 -4.65 -7.95 -1.36
N PHE A 283 -3.87 -6.93 -1.00
CA PHE A 283 -3.48 -6.76 0.39
C PHE A 283 -4.54 -5.91 1.10
N GLY A 284 -5.46 -6.58 1.81
CA GLY A 284 -6.55 -5.95 2.58
C GLY A 284 -6.05 -5.08 3.71
N GLU A 285 -4.86 -5.41 4.22
CA GLU A 285 -4.12 -4.61 5.19
C GLU A 285 -2.62 -4.77 4.98
N THR A 286 -1.89 -3.67 4.96
CA THR A 286 -0.42 -3.70 4.84
C THR A 286 0.20 -2.44 5.45
N ASN A 287 1.43 -2.55 5.90
CA ASN A 287 2.32 -1.41 6.16
C ASN A 287 3.75 -1.91 6.44
N SER A 288 4.67 -0.98 6.73
CA SER A 288 6.10 -1.28 6.91
C SER A 288 6.39 -2.27 8.04
N VAL A 289 5.84 -2.06 9.23
CA VAL A 289 6.04 -2.89 10.44
C VAL A 289 4.71 -3.01 11.17
N SER A 290 4.30 -4.21 11.57
CA SER A 290 3.04 -4.46 12.28
C SER A 290 2.97 -3.75 13.65
N GLY A 291 1.79 -3.78 14.29
CA GLY A 291 1.60 -3.26 15.64
C GLY A 291 1.73 -1.74 15.77
N GLY A 292 1.32 -0.97 14.76
CA GLY A 292 1.41 0.50 14.78
C GLY A 292 2.70 1.06 14.20
N GLY A 293 3.63 0.21 13.77
CA GLY A 293 4.90 0.60 13.17
C GLY A 293 6.07 0.70 14.16
N ALA A 294 7.28 0.84 13.64
CA ALA A 294 8.50 1.04 14.39
C ALA A 294 8.97 2.50 14.26
N ALA A 295 9.20 3.18 15.38
CA ALA A 295 9.51 4.61 15.44
C ALA A 295 10.77 5.03 14.64
N THR A 296 11.74 4.11 14.47
CA THR A 296 12.99 4.35 13.72
C THR A 296 12.93 3.91 12.27
N VAL A 297 11.84 3.30 11.83
CA VAL A 297 11.69 2.73 10.47
C VAL A 297 10.49 3.35 9.76
N SER A 298 9.30 3.19 10.35
CA SER A 298 8.03 3.45 9.67
C SER A 298 7.79 4.91 9.27
N PRO A 299 8.19 5.96 10.03
CA PRO A 299 7.98 7.35 9.65
C PRO A 299 9.06 7.92 8.74
N THR A 300 10.05 7.11 8.30
CA THR A 300 11.19 7.58 7.52
C THR A 300 10.87 7.72 6.03
N PHE A 301 11.69 8.49 5.33
CA PHE A 301 11.63 8.60 3.87
C PHE A 301 11.93 7.26 3.17
N GLY A 302 12.80 6.44 3.75
CA GLY A 302 13.02 5.08 3.25
C GLY A 302 11.76 4.22 3.25
N ALA A 303 10.90 4.37 4.27
CA ALA A 303 9.57 3.75 4.24
C ALA A 303 8.66 4.38 3.16
N GLY A 304 8.84 5.67 2.84
CA GLY A 304 8.16 6.30 1.70
C GLY A 304 8.61 5.72 0.36
N LEU A 305 9.91 5.52 0.18
CA LEU A 305 10.45 4.87 -1.02
C LEU A 305 10.01 3.40 -1.14
N TRP A 306 9.97 2.70 -0.01
CA TRP A 306 9.34 1.37 0.07
C TRP A 306 7.90 1.41 -0.40
N THR A 307 7.10 2.34 0.11
CA THR A 307 5.68 2.49 -0.27
C THR A 307 5.53 2.66 -1.77
N LEU A 308 6.37 3.51 -2.41
CA LEU A 308 6.37 3.71 -3.85
C LEU A 308 6.61 2.40 -4.61
N ASP A 309 7.73 1.74 -4.35
CA ASP A 309 8.12 0.53 -5.09
C ASP A 309 7.23 -0.66 -4.75
N TYR A 310 6.81 -0.78 -3.48
CA TYR A 310 5.91 -1.84 -3.02
C TYR A 310 4.56 -1.80 -3.75
N VAL A 311 3.93 -0.63 -3.88
CA VAL A 311 2.68 -0.47 -4.64
C VAL A 311 2.85 -0.86 -6.10
N VAL A 312 3.91 -0.35 -6.73
CA VAL A 312 4.15 -0.59 -8.16
C VAL A 312 4.49 -2.05 -8.42
N ARG A 313 5.35 -2.64 -7.58
CA ARG A 313 5.73 -4.06 -7.71
C ARG A 313 4.56 -5.00 -7.38
N ALA A 314 3.74 -4.70 -6.37
CA ALA A 314 2.52 -5.44 -6.06
C ALA A 314 1.56 -5.44 -7.26
N SER A 315 1.31 -4.26 -7.85
CA SER A 315 0.49 -4.14 -9.06
C SER A 315 1.04 -4.96 -10.22
N TYR A 316 2.36 -4.95 -10.44
CA TYR A 316 3.02 -5.80 -11.45
C TYR A 316 2.86 -7.30 -11.15
N SER A 317 2.80 -7.69 -9.88
CA SER A 317 2.57 -9.06 -9.42
C SER A 317 1.08 -9.46 -9.43
N ASN A 318 0.18 -8.63 -9.97
CA ASN A 318 -1.28 -8.82 -9.97
C ASN A 318 -1.92 -8.82 -8.57
N ILE A 319 -1.27 -8.19 -7.60
CA ILE A 319 -1.90 -7.79 -6.35
C ILE A 319 -2.59 -6.45 -6.65
N SER A 320 -3.90 -6.50 -6.89
CA SER A 320 -4.59 -5.39 -7.56
C SER A 320 -4.74 -4.15 -6.68
N ARG A 321 -4.76 -4.29 -5.35
CA ARG A 321 -4.85 -3.17 -4.40
C ARG A 321 -4.02 -3.43 -3.16
N THR A 322 -3.49 -2.34 -2.59
CA THR A 322 -2.76 -2.33 -1.31
C THR A 322 -3.43 -1.32 -0.38
N TYR A 323 -3.98 -1.79 0.75
CA TYR A 323 -4.64 -0.94 1.75
C TYR A 323 -3.68 -0.68 2.91
N PHE A 324 -3.09 0.52 2.95
CA PHE A 324 -2.13 0.89 3.99
C PHE A 324 -2.84 1.19 5.31
N HIS A 325 -2.48 0.46 6.36
CA HIS A 325 -3.18 0.55 7.64
C HIS A 325 -2.89 1.84 8.38
N HIS A 326 -3.92 2.47 8.88
CA HIS A 326 -3.92 3.59 9.80
C HIS A 326 -4.54 3.15 11.12
N GLY A 327 -3.70 3.00 12.14
CA GLY A 327 -4.06 2.52 13.47
C GLY A 327 -4.67 3.61 14.36
N THR A 328 -4.38 3.53 15.68
CA THR A 328 -4.86 4.49 16.66
C THR A 328 -4.37 5.91 16.37
N VAL A 329 -5.27 6.89 16.29
CA VAL A 329 -4.91 8.30 16.09
C VAL A 329 -3.99 8.78 17.21
N GLY A 330 -2.79 9.27 16.85
CA GLY A 330 -1.76 9.73 17.80
C GLY A 330 -0.84 8.62 18.34
N ASN A 331 -1.06 7.35 17.97
CA ASN A 331 -0.16 6.23 18.27
C ASN A 331 0.00 5.34 17.03
N CYS A 332 0.56 5.92 15.97
CA CYS A 332 0.69 5.26 14.67
C CYS A 332 1.95 5.77 13.96
N GLN A 333 3.01 4.95 13.98
CA GLN A 333 4.30 5.33 13.40
C GLN A 333 4.34 5.19 11.87
N TYR A 334 3.50 4.33 11.30
CA TYR A 334 3.43 4.10 9.85
C TYR A 334 2.33 4.91 9.14
N CYS A 335 1.48 5.63 9.89
CA CYS A 335 0.40 6.39 9.31
C CYS A 335 0.90 7.45 8.34
N PHE A 336 0.25 7.58 7.19
CA PHE A 336 0.61 8.56 6.16
C PHE A 336 0.30 9.99 6.61
N TRP A 337 -0.70 10.15 7.48
CA TRP A 337 -1.04 11.39 8.16
C TRP A 337 -1.62 11.08 9.54
N GLY A 338 -1.45 12.01 10.44
CA GLY A 338 -2.06 12.03 11.75
C GLY A 338 -2.89 13.30 11.94
N ARG A 339 -3.22 13.59 13.19
CA ARG A 339 -3.99 14.80 13.53
C ARG A 339 -3.22 16.08 13.24
N TYR A 340 -1.90 16.07 13.41
CA TYR A 340 -1.07 17.27 13.40
C TYR A 340 0.13 17.20 12.46
N SER A 341 0.47 16.03 11.93
CA SER A 341 1.67 15.83 11.14
C SER A 341 1.41 14.95 9.91
N MET A 342 2.22 15.18 8.88
CA MET A 342 2.32 14.30 7.72
C MET A 342 3.41 13.25 7.95
N GLY A 343 3.25 12.07 7.39
CA GLY A 343 4.27 11.03 7.33
C GLY A 343 5.02 11.03 5.99
N ALA A 344 6.31 10.75 6.01
CA ALA A 344 7.10 10.59 4.79
C ALA A 344 6.55 9.48 3.85
N PRO A 345 5.94 8.37 4.34
CA PRO A 345 5.30 7.37 3.48
C PRO A 345 4.22 7.92 2.56
N TYR A 346 3.50 8.98 2.93
CA TYR A 346 2.51 9.61 2.07
C TYR A 346 3.08 10.07 0.72
N TYR A 347 4.30 10.59 0.70
CA TYR A 347 4.98 11.04 -0.52
C TYR A 347 5.25 9.88 -1.48
N GLY A 348 5.61 8.72 -0.95
CA GLY A 348 5.78 7.50 -1.75
C GLY A 348 4.46 7.02 -2.35
N ALA A 349 3.39 7.00 -1.55
CA ALA A 349 2.06 6.65 -2.01
C ALA A 349 1.52 7.63 -3.07
N TYR A 350 1.77 8.94 -2.88
CA TYR A 350 1.39 9.98 -3.85
C TYR A 350 2.15 9.82 -5.18
N ALA A 351 3.46 9.57 -5.12
CA ALA A 351 4.27 9.35 -6.32
C ALA A 351 3.87 8.04 -7.05
N ALA A 352 3.54 6.97 -6.31
CA ALA A 352 3.01 5.73 -6.89
C ALA A 352 1.66 5.97 -7.57
N THR A 353 0.77 6.71 -6.92
CA THR A 353 -0.54 7.07 -7.47
C THR A 353 -0.38 7.90 -8.75
N ASP A 354 0.52 8.91 -8.76
CA ASP A 354 0.81 9.67 -9.98
C ASP A 354 1.39 8.80 -11.09
N PHE A 355 2.35 7.93 -10.77
CA PHE A 355 2.96 7.04 -11.78
C PHE A 355 1.93 6.10 -12.42
N LEU A 356 1.00 5.56 -11.64
CA LEU A 356 -0.03 4.62 -12.11
C LEU A 356 -1.30 5.32 -12.62
N ALA A 357 -1.44 6.63 -12.41
CA ALA A 357 -2.63 7.38 -12.84
C ALA A 357 -2.87 7.29 -14.34
N LYS A 358 -4.11 6.96 -14.72
CA LYS A 358 -4.58 6.79 -16.12
C LYS A 358 -3.97 5.61 -16.87
N ALA A 359 -3.18 4.78 -16.20
CA ALA A 359 -2.63 3.59 -16.80
C ALA A 359 -3.61 2.42 -16.74
N SER A 360 -3.55 1.57 -17.75
CA SER A 360 -4.31 0.31 -17.85
C SER A 360 -3.40 -0.91 -17.72
N TYR A 361 -2.11 -0.76 -18.04
CA TYR A 361 -1.14 -1.85 -17.98
C TYR A 361 0.18 -1.38 -17.39
N LEU A 362 0.91 -2.31 -16.81
CA LEU A 362 2.22 -2.12 -16.20
C LEU A 362 3.19 -3.22 -16.61
N THR A 363 4.45 -2.87 -16.88
CA THR A 363 5.54 -3.84 -16.97
C THR A 363 6.73 -3.39 -16.14
N ALA A 364 7.49 -4.36 -15.60
CA ALA A 364 8.84 -4.14 -15.09
C ALA A 364 9.85 -4.43 -16.20
N LEU A 365 10.87 -3.60 -16.32
CA LEU A 365 11.98 -3.79 -17.25
C LEU A 365 13.19 -4.44 -16.58
N ASP A 366 13.18 -4.51 -15.25
CA ASP A 366 14.15 -5.23 -14.41
C ASP A 366 13.61 -6.60 -13.98
N ASP A 367 14.48 -7.42 -13.41
CA ASP A 367 14.17 -8.78 -12.93
C ASP A 367 13.94 -8.86 -11.41
N GLY A 368 13.99 -7.72 -10.69
CA GLY A 368 13.85 -7.66 -9.24
C GLY A 368 15.04 -8.15 -8.44
N SER A 369 16.20 -8.42 -9.08
CA SER A 369 17.39 -9.01 -8.41
C SER A 369 18.38 -7.98 -7.90
N SER A 370 18.27 -6.71 -8.32
CA SER A 370 19.18 -5.61 -7.97
C SER A 370 18.50 -4.55 -7.10
N ASN A 371 19.22 -3.48 -6.78
CA ASN A 371 18.69 -2.31 -6.08
C ASN A 371 18.08 -1.27 -7.05
N TYR A 372 18.00 -1.56 -8.34
CA TYR A 372 17.58 -0.62 -9.37
C TYR A 372 16.29 -1.11 -10.03
N ALA A 373 15.20 -0.38 -9.81
CA ALA A 373 13.93 -0.70 -10.43
C ALA A 373 13.63 0.19 -11.63
N THR A 374 13.01 -0.39 -12.65
CA THR A 374 12.49 0.34 -13.80
C THR A 374 11.18 -0.25 -14.24
N TYR A 375 10.14 0.58 -14.21
CA TYR A 375 8.80 0.20 -14.65
C TYR A 375 8.29 1.14 -15.75
N VAL A 376 7.38 0.64 -16.58
CA VAL A 376 6.67 1.46 -17.57
C VAL A 376 5.17 1.20 -17.43
N SER A 377 4.41 2.28 -17.32
CA SER A 377 2.95 2.28 -17.34
C SER A 377 2.43 2.64 -18.74
N PHE A 378 1.29 2.03 -19.12
CA PHE A 378 0.69 2.18 -20.46
C PHE A 378 -0.80 2.50 -20.32
N ASP A 379 -1.32 3.29 -21.26
CA ASP A 379 -2.75 3.60 -21.36
C ASP A 379 -3.58 2.39 -21.87
N SER A 380 -4.88 2.62 -22.07
CA SER A 380 -5.81 1.60 -22.59
C SER A 380 -5.52 1.21 -24.04
N ASP A 381 -4.89 2.08 -24.85
CA ASP A 381 -4.51 1.80 -26.22
C ASP A 381 -3.13 1.11 -26.32
N GLY A 382 -2.49 0.97 -25.16
CA GLY A 382 -1.17 0.37 -25.00
C GLY A 382 -0.02 1.31 -25.29
N ALA A 383 -0.24 2.63 -25.37
CA ALA A 383 0.84 3.59 -25.52
C ALA A 383 1.56 3.82 -24.18
N PRO A 384 2.90 3.93 -24.16
CA PRO A 384 3.65 4.18 -22.93
C PRO A 384 3.34 5.58 -22.38
N LEU A 385 2.97 5.66 -21.10
CA LEU A 385 2.62 6.90 -20.41
C LEU A 385 3.79 7.46 -19.61
N LYS A 386 4.32 6.65 -18.71
CA LYS A 386 5.36 7.07 -17.77
C LYS A 386 6.36 5.93 -17.53
N ALA A 387 7.59 6.30 -17.20
CA ALA A 387 8.59 5.38 -16.65
C ALA A 387 8.94 5.78 -15.22
N LEU A 388 9.03 4.80 -14.32
CA LEU A 388 9.55 4.97 -12.96
C LEU A 388 10.96 4.39 -12.89
N LEU A 389 11.91 5.21 -12.45
CA LEU A 389 13.30 4.83 -12.17
C LEU A 389 13.53 4.94 -10.67
N TYR A 390 14.01 3.88 -10.03
CA TYR A 390 14.24 3.87 -8.60
C TYR A 390 15.64 3.34 -8.27
N ASN A 391 16.39 4.13 -7.51
CA ASN A 391 17.66 3.70 -6.90
C ASN A 391 17.43 3.46 -5.41
N SER A 392 17.30 2.18 -5.03
CA SER A 392 17.07 1.75 -3.66
C SER A 392 18.35 1.57 -2.84
N ASP A 393 19.52 1.96 -3.35
CA ASP A 393 20.71 2.03 -2.53
C ASP A 393 20.47 2.93 -1.32
N TYR A 394 20.84 2.44 -0.15
CA TYR A 394 20.57 3.14 1.10
C TYR A 394 21.57 4.25 1.36
N PHE A 395 21.09 5.48 1.61
CA PHE A 395 21.91 6.59 2.09
C PHE A 395 21.41 7.07 3.46
N SER A 396 22.27 6.94 4.47
CA SER A 396 21.94 7.30 5.86
C SER A 396 21.89 8.82 6.14
N GLY A 397 22.46 9.64 5.25
CA GLY A 397 22.66 11.07 5.46
C GLY A 397 24.08 11.46 5.86
N SER A 398 25.01 10.48 5.94
CA SER A 398 26.42 10.73 6.24
C SER A 398 27.33 10.10 5.19
N GLY A 399 28.49 10.71 4.97
CA GLY A 399 29.45 10.29 3.93
C GLY A 399 29.03 10.73 2.53
N THR A 400 29.63 10.11 1.53
CA THR A 400 29.33 10.40 0.11
C THR A 400 28.10 9.64 -0.33
N ARG A 401 27.08 10.34 -0.84
CA ARG A 401 25.89 9.75 -1.44
C ARG A 401 26.26 9.15 -2.80
N SER A 402 26.10 7.84 -2.96
CA SER A 402 26.31 7.16 -4.24
C SER A 402 25.21 7.56 -5.25
N SER A 403 25.46 7.24 -6.51
CA SER A 403 24.46 7.45 -7.58
C SER A 403 24.59 6.38 -8.65
N GLN A 404 23.51 6.12 -9.37
CA GLN A 404 23.43 5.22 -10.50
C GLN A 404 22.96 5.96 -11.74
N SER A 405 23.66 5.74 -12.88
CA SER A 405 23.20 6.20 -14.18
C SER A 405 22.20 5.21 -14.79
N PHE A 406 21.02 5.70 -15.16
CA PHE A 406 19.99 4.95 -15.88
C PHE A 406 19.95 5.45 -17.32
N VAL A 407 19.95 4.51 -18.27
CA VAL A 407 19.76 4.78 -19.69
C VAL A 407 18.42 4.18 -20.12
N LEU A 408 17.50 5.02 -20.57
CA LEU A 408 16.25 4.57 -21.20
C LEU A 408 16.38 4.76 -22.70
N GLN A 409 16.12 3.69 -23.45
CA GLN A 409 16.13 3.63 -24.91
C GLN A 409 14.72 3.42 -25.48
N GLY A 410 14.55 3.56 -26.81
CA GLY A 410 13.26 3.39 -27.48
C GLY A 410 12.35 4.62 -27.35
N LEU A 411 12.93 5.79 -27.06
CA LEU A 411 12.19 7.02 -26.81
C LEU A 411 12.00 7.83 -28.10
N THR A 412 10.94 8.63 -28.12
CA THR A 412 10.60 9.55 -29.22
C THR A 412 10.66 11.00 -28.73
N GLY A 413 10.65 11.94 -29.67
CA GLY A 413 10.73 13.38 -29.34
C GLY A 413 12.17 13.87 -29.11
N SER A 414 12.31 15.13 -28.70
CA SER A 414 13.60 15.78 -28.42
C SER A 414 13.89 16.00 -26.94
N SER A 415 12.86 15.98 -26.09
CA SER A 415 12.99 16.11 -24.64
C SER A 415 11.79 15.50 -23.94
N LEU A 416 12.00 15.07 -22.70
CA LEU A 416 10.97 14.56 -21.78
C LEU A 416 10.99 15.37 -20.48
N LYS A 417 9.88 15.35 -19.76
CA LYS A 417 9.76 15.93 -18.41
C LYS A 417 9.82 14.83 -17.36
N ALA A 418 10.35 15.17 -16.18
CA ALA A 418 10.39 14.22 -15.09
C ALA A 418 10.15 14.89 -13.73
N LYS A 419 9.58 14.15 -12.78
CA LYS A 419 9.38 14.55 -11.36
C LYS A 419 10.20 13.66 -10.45
N ARG A 420 11.00 14.27 -9.57
CA ARG A 420 11.85 13.56 -8.62
C ARG A 420 11.21 13.49 -7.25
N LEU A 421 11.25 12.31 -6.64
CA LEU A 421 10.95 12.08 -5.23
C LEU A 421 12.26 12.04 -4.47
N THR A 422 12.51 13.02 -3.59
CA THR A 422 13.81 13.22 -2.95
C THR A 422 13.73 13.92 -1.60
N THR A 423 14.77 13.74 -0.80
CA THR A 423 15.09 14.45 0.43
C THR A 423 16.58 14.27 0.78
N ALA A 424 17.00 14.76 1.94
CA ALA A 424 18.39 14.69 2.40
C ALA A 424 18.91 13.26 2.60
N SER A 425 18.08 12.31 3.10
CA SER A 425 18.49 10.93 3.35
C SER A 425 17.31 9.97 3.48
N ALA A 426 17.54 8.67 3.44
CA ALA A 426 16.52 7.66 3.74
C ALA A 426 15.98 7.76 5.18
N GLN A 427 16.76 8.31 6.11
CA GLN A 427 16.38 8.50 7.52
C GLN A 427 15.56 9.79 7.76
N SER A 428 15.41 10.65 6.75
CA SER A 428 14.66 11.89 6.87
C SER A 428 13.22 11.64 7.29
N ARG A 429 12.72 12.44 8.24
CA ARG A 429 11.36 12.33 8.80
C ARG A 429 10.66 13.69 8.71
N VAL A 430 9.48 13.70 8.06
CA VAL A 430 8.67 14.93 7.94
C VAL A 430 8.21 15.41 9.31
N ASP A 431 7.78 14.52 10.19
CA ASP A 431 7.37 14.82 11.57
C ASP A 431 8.51 15.34 12.47
N GLN A 432 9.75 15.34 11.97
CA GLN A 432 10.93 15.95 12.61
C GLN A 432 11.47 17.16 11.82
N GLY A 433 10.68 17.68 10.89
CA GLY A 433 11.01 18.89 10.14
C GLY A 433 11.86 18.68 8.89
N ALA A 434 12.07 17.42 8.43
CA ALA A 434 12.74 17.19 7.17
C ALA A 434 11.83 17.57 5.99
N THR A 435 12.40 18.21 4.98
CA THR A 435 11.70 18.53 3.73
C THR A 435 11.80 17.35 2.79
N VAL A 436 10.67 16.72 2.50
CA VAL A 436 10.50 15.74 1.42
C VAL A 436 9.77 16.41 0.29
N THR A 437 10.18 16.18 -0.97
CA THR A 437 9.51 16.75 -2.13
C THR A 437 9.28 15.71 -3.23
N TYR A 438 8.17 15.88 -3.95
CA TYR A 438 7.91 15.22 -5.23
C TYR A 438 7.62 16.27 -6.30
N GLY A 439 8.48 16.35 -7.32
CA GLY A 439 8.40 17.42 -8.31
C GLY A 439 8.40 18.83 -7.70
N GLY A 440 9.20 19.08 -6.65
CA GLY A 440 9.28 20.36 -5.95
C GLY A 440 8.15 20.64 -4.96
N GLN A 441 7.11 19.81 -4.93
CA GLN A 441 5.97 19.99 -4.04
C GLN A 441 6.08 19.16 -2.75
N SER A 442 5.48 19.67 -1.67
CA SER A 442 5.34 19.03 -0.37
C SER A 442 3.89 19.11 0.11
N PHE A 443 3.60 18.55 1.28
CA PHE A 443 2.27 18.58 1.89
C PHE A 443 2.34 19.22 3.27
N THR A 444 1.39 20.11 3.57
CA THR A 444 1.38 20.83 4.84
C THR A 444 0.84 19.97 5.97
N ASP A 445 1.48 20.05 7.12
CA ASP A 445 1.07 19.36 8.33
C ASP A 445 -0.36 19.71 8.75
N GLY A 446 -1.05 18.75 9.30
CA GLY A 446 -2.40 18.87 9.87
C GLY A 446 -3.54 19.01 8.88
N ASN A 447 -3.28 19.36 7.61
CA ASN A 447 -4.34 19.54 6.60
C ASN A 447 -4.06 18.94 5.22
N CYS A 448 -2.83 18.44 4.96
CA CYS A 448 -2.46 17.77 3.71
C CYS A 448 -2.58 18.62 2.43
N ASN A 449 -2.62 19.95 2.55
CA ASN A 449 -2.63 20.81 1.37
C ASN A 449 -1.30 20.71 0.63
N VAL A 450 -1.38 20.67 -0.72
CA VAL A 450 -0.19 20.75 -1.57
C VAL A 450 0.48 22.12 -1.37
N SER A 451 1.79 22.12 -1.16
CA SER A 451 2.63 23.32 -0.94
C SER A 451 3.82 23.30 -1.90
N GLY A 452 4.23 24.47 -2.35
CA GLY A 452 5.30 24.64 -3.34
C GLY A 452 4.80 24.60 -4.78
N THR A 453 5.64 25.03 -5.69
CA THR A 453 5.38 25.02 -7.13
C THR A 453 5.78 23.68 -7.72
N GLU A 454 4.93 23.09 -8.54
CA GLU A 454 5.30 21.89 -9.29
C GLU A 454 6.42 22.22 -10.28
N THR A 455 7.49 21.44 -10.19
CA THR A 455 8.68 21.60 -11.05
C THR A 455 9.00 20.29 -11.75
N TYR A 456 9.55 20.42 -12.95
CA TYR A 456 9.96 19.30 -13.78
C TYR A 456 11.43 19.43 -14.16
N GLU A 457 12.15 18.31 -14.10
CA GLU A 457 13.43 18.16 -14.78
C GLU A 457 13.18 17.99 -16.28
N THR A 458 13.98 18.66 -17.13
CA THR A 458 13.96 18.47 -18.58
C THR A 458 15.09 17.54 -18.98
N LEU A 459 14.75 16.42 -19.59
CA LEU A 459 15.67 15.37 -20.03
C LEU A 459 15.78 15.41 -21.55
N ALA A 460 16.97 15.78 -22.09
CA ALA A 460 17.21 15.81 -23.52
C ALA A 460 17.25 14.37 -24.09
N VAL A 461 16.46 14.11 -25.12
CA VAL A 461 16.49 12.83 -25.87
C VAL A 461 17.53 12.96 -26.99
N SER A 462 18.51 12.07 -27.00
CA SER A 462 19.55 11.98 -28.05
C SER A 462 19.59 10.56 -28.58
N ASN A 463 19.49 10.40 -29.91
CA ASN A 463 19.49 9.07 -30.55
C ASN A 463 18.44 8.09 -29.96
N GLY A 464 17.26 8.60 -29.63
CA GLY A 464 16.18 7.79 -29.05
C GLY A 464 16.43 7.33 -27.62
N GLN A 465 17.32 7.99 -26.87
CA GLN A 465 17.61 7.66 -25.49
C GLN A 465 17.80 8.88 -24.59
N ILE A 466 17.59 8.68 -23.28
CA ILE A 466 18.02 9.58 -22.22
C ILE A 466 19.02 8.87 -21.32
N THR A 467 19.92 9.66 -20.72
CA THR A 467 20.75 9.21 -19.59
C THR A 467 20.49 10.13 -18.42
N VAL A 468 20.11 9.55 -17.28
CA VAL A 468 19.79 10.29 -16.06
C VAL A 468 20.45 9.66 -14.86
N THR A 469 20.96 10.49 -13.95
CA THR A 469 21.58 10.04 -12.70
C THR A 469 20.56 10.11 -11.58
N ILE A 470 20.37 8.99 -10.87
CA ILE A 470 19.52 8.86 -9.70
C ILE A 470 20.43 8.60 -8.50
N ASN A 471 20.39 9.48 -7.49
CA ASN A 471 21.18 9.25 -6.29
C ASN A 471 20.58 8.10 -5.46
N ALA A 472 21.39 7.52 -4.60
CA ALA A 472 20.93 6.55 -3.60
C ALA A 472 19.75 7.13 -2.80
N SER A 473 18.73 6.32 -2.56
CA SER A 473 17.49 6.74 -1.89
C SER A 473 16.75 7.87 -2.62
N GLU A 474 16.57 7.71 -3.94
CA GLU A 474 15.75 8.60 -4.79
C GLU A 474 14.97 7.81 -5.84
N ALA A 475 13.87 8.41 -6.29
CA ALA A 475 13.10 7.91 -7.43
C ALA A 475 12.77 9.06 -8.40
N LEU A 476 12.56 8.71 -9.67
CA LEU A 476 12.22 9.65 -10.73
C LEU A 476 11.10 9.08 -11.59
N VAL A 477 10.02 9.85 -11.75
CA VAL A 477 8.94 9.55 -12.70
C VAL A 477 9.15 10.38 -13.95
N VAL A 478 9.40 9.71 -15.08
CA VAL A 478 9.60 10.31 -16.41
C VAL A 478 8.29 10.24 -17.18
N LEU A 479 7.83 11.36 -17.71
CA LEU A 479 6.66 11.45 -18.59
C LEU A 479 7.10 11.12 -20.01
N LEU A 480 6.51 10.10 -20.63
CA LEU A 480 6.90 9.58 -21.94
C LEU A 480 6.10 10.17 -23.10
N GLN A 481 5.11 11.02 -22.79
CA GLN A 481 4.23 11.71 -23.73
C GLN A 481 4.32 13.22 -23.56
#